data_68500b1b56f1d24fdd000bf7e7819c99
#
_entry.id   68500b1b56f1d24fdd000bf7e7819c99
#
_cell.length_a   1.000
_cell.length_b   1.000
_cell.length_c   1.000
_cell.angle_alpha   90.00
_cell.angle_beta   90.00
_cell.angle_gamma   90.00
#
_symmetry.space_group_name_H-M   'P 1'
#
loop_
_entity.id
_entity.type
_entity.pdbx_description
1 polymer ?
#
loop_
_entity_poly.entity_id
_entity_poly.type
_entity_poly.pdbx_seq_one_letter_code
_entity_poly.pdbx_strand_id
1 'polypeptide(L)'
;PFMNVAMILGLFPSFMSMIAVYYILKALGLAEGSMIRIALIIVFSAGSGVGFYVAKGFFDTIPKALDEAAIIDGATRWQVFTQITAPLSKPIIVYTILTSFMGPWVDFIFAKVICRADAQYYTVSIGLWKMLEKEYIDSWYTCFAAGAVVVSIPIAILFLLTQKFYVDGMSGAVKG
;
A
#
# COMPACT_ATOMS: atom_id res chain seq x y z
N PRO A 1 1.91 17.67 15.24
CA PRO A 1 0.45 17.72 15.23
C PRO A 1 -0.16 16.93 14.10
N PHE A 2 0.28 17.12 12.82
CA PHE A 2 -0.28 16.45 11.64
C PHE A 2 -0.24 14.92 11.73
N MET A 3 0.87 14.33 12.15
CA MET A 3 1.03 12.88 12.27
C MET A 3 0.10 12.26 13.32
N ASN A 4 -0.13 12.94 14.44
CA ASN A 4 -1.05 12.45 15.47
C ASN A 4 -2.49 12.44 14.95
N VAL A 5 -2.87 13.46 14.18
CA VAL A 5 -4.19 13.52 13.53
C VAL A 5 -4.31 12.40 12.51
N ALA A 6 -3.30 12.18 11.66
CA ALA A 6 -3.29 11.11 10.68
C ALA A 6 -3.39 9.73 11.34
N MET A 7 -2.72 9.53 12.48
CA MET A 7 -2.81 8.28 13.24
C MET A 7 -4.23 8.08 13.83
N ILE A 8 -4.82 9.10 14.44
CA ILE A 8 -6.18 9.03 15.00
C ILE A 8 -7.19 8.70 13.90
N LEU A 9 -7.07 9.37 12.74
CA LEU A 9 -7.92 9.10 11.59
C LEU A 9 -7.73 7.67 11.04
N GLY A 10 -6.49 7.16 11.06
CA GLY A 10 -6.18 5.79 10.66
C GLY A 10 -6.72 4.71 11.61
N LEU A 11 -6.99 5.05 12.87
CA LEU A 11 -7.62 4.17 13.85
C LEU A 11 -9.16 4.21 13.81
N PHE A 12 -9.75 5.12 13.04
CA PHE A 12 -11.19 5.18 12.89
C PHE A 12 -11.73 3.89 12.23
N PRO A 13 -12.89 3.36 12.64
CA PRO A 13 -13.41 2.11 12.09
C PRO A 13 -13.46 2.15 10.56
N SER A 14 -12.67 1.32 9.91
CA SER A 14 -12.47 1.33 8.45
C SER A 14 -13.78 1.24 7.66
N PHE A 15 -14.77 0.52 8.20
CA PHE A 15 -16.07 0.36 7.57
C PHE A 15 -16.87 1.67 7.50
N MET A 16 -16.83 2.49 8.57
CA MET A 16 -17.51 3.79 8.60
C MET A 16 -16.79 4.80 7.69
N SER A 17 -15.45 4.79 7.72
CA SER A 17 -14.64 5.62 6.84
C SER A 17 -14.90 5.33 5.37
N MET A 18 -15.08 4.07 5.02
CA MET A 18 -15.34 3.60 3.66
C MET A 18 -16.65 4.19 3.10
N ILE A 19 -17.73 4.18 3.88
CA ILE A 19 -19.00 4.75 3.48
C ILE A 19 -18.88 6.28 3.31
N ALA A 20 -18.24 6.96 4.25
CA ALA A 20 -18.02 8.39 4.17
C ALA A 20 -17.19 8.78 2.93
N VAL A 21 -16.09 8.07 2.67
CA VAL A 21 -15.25 8.29 1.49
C VAL A 21 -16.03 8.06 0.20
N TYR A 22 -16.85 7.02 0.12
CA TYR A 22 -17.71 6.81 -1.05
C TYR A 22 -18.63 8.00 -1.33
N TYR A 23 -19.31 8.54 -0.30
CA TYR A 23 -20.18 9.71 -0.49
C TYR A 23 -19.42 10.98 -0.84
N ILE A 24 -18.21 11.16 -0.31
CA ILE A 24 -17.32 12.28 -0.71
C ILE A 24 -16.95 12.14 -2.19
N LEU A 25 -16.50 10.96 -2.63
CA LEU A 25 -16.18 10.71 -4.04
C LEU A 25 -17.37 10.93 -4.95
N LYS A 26 -18.55 10.51 -4.52
CA LYS A 26 -19.82 10.74 -5.25
C LYS A 26 -20.14 12.22 -5.38
N ALA A 27 -20.01 12.97 -4.29
CA ALA A 27 -20.23 14.42 -4.30
C ALA A 27 -19.23 15.17 -5.22
N LEU A 28 -18.03 14.62 -5.38
CA LEU A 28 -16.98 15.14 -6.30
C LEU A 28 -17.15 14.64 -7.74
N GLY A 29 -18.17 13.83 -8.04
CA GLY A 29 -18.36 13.26 -9.38
C GLY A 29 -17.36 12.15 -9.75
N LEU A 30 -16.66 11.59 -8.77
CA LEU A 30 -15.59 10.59 -8.99
C LEU A 30 -16.10 9.14 -8.84
N ALA A 31 -17.34 8.93 -8.44
CA ALA A 31 -17.89 7.60 -8.17
C ALA A 31 -18.64 7.00 -9.36
N GLU A 32 -18.51 7.54 -10.56
CA GLU A 32 -19.26 7.12 -11.74
C GLU A 32 -18.35 7.05 -12.98
N GLY A 33 -18.64 6.09 -13.86
CA GLY A 33 -17.96 5.92 -15.14
C GLY A 33 -16.43 5.79 -15.01
N SER A 34 -15.69 6.38 -15.95
CA SER A 34 -14.22 6.30 -15.99
C SER A 34 -13.54 6.94 -14.78
N MET A 35 -14.22 7.82 -14.05
CA MET A 35 -13.69 8.47 -12.84
C MET A 35 -13.53 7.49 -11.67
N ILE A 36 -14.18 6.33 -11.69
CA ILE A 36 -13.99 5.25 -10.69
C ILE A 36 -12.52 4.85 -10.59
N ARG A 37 -11.77 4.78 -11.68
CA ARG A 37 -10.34 4.45 -11.66
C ARG A 37 -9.53 5.50 -10.91
N ILE A 38 -9.85 6.77 -11.13
CA ILE A 38 -9.21 7.89 -10.43
C ILE A 38 -9.57 7.85 -8.95
N ALA A 39 -10.83 7.58 -8.61
CA ALA A 39 -11.27 7.41 -7.23
C ALA A 39 -10.48 6.31 -6.50
N LEU A 40 -10.31 5.14 -7.12
CA LEU A 40 -9.53 4.04 -6.56
C LEU A 40 -8.07 4.44 -6.33
N ILE A 41 -7.42 5.12 -7.30
CA ILE A 41 -6.05 5.59 -7.16
C ILE A 41 -5.93 6.57 -6.00
N ILE A 42 -6.81 7.56 -5.91
CA ILE A 42 -6.81 8.56 -4.83
C ILE A 42 -6.94 7.89 -3.48
N VAL A 43 -7.91 6.99 -3.33
CA VAL A 43 -8.20 6.33 -2.06
C VAL A 43 -7.04 5.46 -1.60
N PHE A 44 -6.52 4.61 -2.47
CA PHE A 44 -5.40 3.74 -2.11
C PHE A 44 -4.09 4.51 -1.90
N SER A 45 -3.92 5.65 -2.55
CA SER A 45 -2.77 6.53 -2.30
C SER A 45 -2.90 7.32 -0.99
N ALA A 46 -4.12 7.71 -0.60
CA ALA A 46 -4.37 8.52 0.59
C ALA A 46 -4.38 7.70 1.89
N GLY A 47 -4.61 6.39 1.83
CA GLY A 47 -4.78 5.50 3.00
C GLY A 47 -3.53 5.28 3.86
N SER A 48 -2.49 6.10 3.71
CA SER A 48 -1.14 5.83 4.21
C SER A 48 -0.79 6.43 5.58
N GLY A 49 -1.75 6.91 6.37
CA GLY A 49 -1.45 7.56 7.66
C GLY A 49 -0.61 6.70 8.61
N VAL A 50 -0.99 5.44 8.80
CA VAL A 50 -0.23 4.48 9.62
C VAL A 50 1.13 4.15 8.97
N GLY A 51 1.18 4.02 7.64
CA GLY A 51 2.42 3.79 6.89
C GLY A 51 3.44 4.92 7.08
N PHE A 52 3.01 6.17 7.09
CA PHE A 52 3.86 7.31 7.43
C PHE A 52 4.44 7.22 8.84
N TYR A 53 3.64 6.76 9.81
CA TYR A 53 4.09 6.62 11.18
C TYR A 53 5.15 5.53 11.31
N VAL A 54 4.94 4.39 10.65
CA VAL A 54 5.91 3.28 10.59
C VAL A 54 7.20 3.74 9.93
N ALA A 55 7.11 4.41 8.78
CA ALA A 55 8.28 4.93 8.07
C ALA A 55 9.07 5.93 8.94
N LYS A 56 8.36 6.87 9.59
CA LYS A 56 9.00 7.81 10.50
C LYS A 56 9.70 7.09 11.65
N GLY A 57 9.05 6.11 12.28
CA GLY A 57 9.65 5.32 13.35
C GLY A 57 10.97 4.67 12.92
N PHE A 58 11.04 4.17 11.68
CA PHE A 58 12.28 3.64 11.13
C PHE A 58 13.34 4.73 10.94
N PHE A 59 12.98 5.87 10.34
CA PHE A 59 13.93 6.98 10.16
C PHE A 59 14.48 7.51 11.47
N ASP A 60 13.68 7.50 12.53
CA ASP A 60 14.10 7.93 13.87
C ASP A 60 15.16 6.97 14.50
N THR A 61 15.33 5.75 13.95
CA THR A 61 16.38 4.81 14.39
C THR A 61 17.74 5.08 13.75
N ILE A 62 17.80 5.88 12.70
CA ILE A 62 19.06 6.24 12.03
C ILE A 62 19.83 7.24 12.91
N PRO A 63 21.08 6.95 13.28
CA PRO A 63 21.86 7.86 14.15
C PRO A 63 22.09 9.22 13.47
N LYS A 64 21.67 10.29 14.12
CA LYS A 64 21.85 11.67 13.63
C LYS A 64 23.33 12.05 13.44
N ALA A 65 24.22 11.40 14.19
CA ALA A 65 25.66 11.60 14.07
C ALA A 65 26.19 11.34 12.64
N LEU A 66 25.53 10.48 11.85
CA LEU A 66 25.90 10.26 10.46
C LEU A 66 25.61 11.48 9.59
N ASP A 67 24.44 12.10 9.80
CA ASP A 67 24.05 13.31 9.09
C ASP A 67 24.94 14.50 9.49
N GLU A 68 25.22 14.64 10.78
CA GLU A 68 26.07 15.69 11.33
C GLU A 68 27.52 15.58 10.81
N ALA A 69 28.10 14.38 10.81
CA ALA A 69 29.45 14.14 10.28
C ALA A 69 29.52 14.51 8.78
N ALA A 70 28.55 14.07 7.99
CA ALA A 70 28.53 14.39 6.56
C ALA A 70 28.39 15.88 6.28
N ILE A 71 27.62 16.61 7.10
CA ILE A 71 27.48 18.07 6.98
C ILE A 71 28.81 18.77 7.34
N ILE A 72 29.53 18.29 8.35
CA ILE A 72 30.87 18.80 8.72
C ILE A 72 31.86 18.56 7.55
N ASP A 73 31.75 17.44 6.86
CA ASP A 73 32.55 17.12 5.66
C ASP A 73 32.12 17.92 4.41
N GLY A 74 31.15 18.83 4.55
CA GLY A 74 30.72 19.73 3.50
C GLY A 74 29.62 19.17 2.58
N ALA A 75 28.98 18.04 2.95
CA ALA A 75 27.89 17.48 2.15
C ALA A 75 26.65 18.37 2.25
N THR A 76 25.97 18.55 1.12
CA THR A 76 24.66 19.20 1.08
C THR A 76 23.59 18.27 1.66
N ARG A 77 22.47 18.82 2.12
CA ARG A 77 21.33 18.01 2.62
C ARG A 77 20.83 16.98 1.61
N TRP A 78 20.89 17.30 0.32
CA TRP A 78 20.53 16.37 -0.75
C TRP A 78 21.52 15.20 -0.87
N GLN A 79 22.82 15.48 -0.73
CA GLN A 79 23.84 14.43 -0.70
C GLN A 79 23.69 13.53 0.53
N VAL A 80 23.46 14.11 1.71
CA VAL A 80 23.16 13.34 2.93
C VAL A 80 21.97 12.41 2.69
N PHE A 81 20.88 12.94 2.16
CA PHE A 81 19.67 12.14 1.89
C PHE A 81 19.97 11.01 0.90
N THR A 82 20.59 11.31 -0.25
CA THR A 82 20.73 10.32 -1.34
C THR A 82 21.86 9.31 -1.09
N GLN A 83 22.93 9.71 -0.38
CA GLN A 83 24.13 8.89 -0.19
C GLN A 83 24.18 8.18 1.16
N ILE A 84 23.43 8.66 2.16
CA ILE A 84 23.45 8.11 3.52
C ILE A 84 22.04 7.63 3.91
N THR A 85 21.10 8.56 4.04
CA THR A 85 19.77 8.25 4.62
C THR A 85 18.99 7.27 3.76
N ALA A 86 18.86 7.49 2.45
CA ALA A 86 18.09 6.62 1.56
C ALA A 86 18.71 5.21 1.42
N PRO A 87 20.03 5.02 1.27
CA PRO A 87 20.64 3.69 1.30
C PRO A 87 20.44 2.93 2.61
N LEU A 88 20.55 3.59 3.76
CA LEU A 88 20.27 2.99 5.07
C LEU A 88 18.80 2.66 5.26
N SER A 89 17.92 3.38 4.57
CA SER A 89 16.47 3.21 4.64
C SER A 89 15.91 2.16 3.67
N LYS A 90 16.76 1.43 2.94
CA LYS A 90 16.31 0.38 1.99
C LYS A 90 15.24 -0.55 2.56
N PRO A 91 15.35 -1.09 3.80
CA PRO A 91 14.35 -2.00 4.33
C PRO A 91 12.95 -1.36 4.40
N ILE A 92 12.84 -0.14 4.91
CA ILE A 92 11.55 0.53 5.03
C ILE A 92 10.99 0.97 3.66
N ILE A 93 11.86 1.36 2.73
CA ILE A 93 11.47 1.69 1.35
C ILE A 93 10.86 0.46 0.68
N VAL A 94 11.53 -0.70 0.78
CA VAL A 94 11.07 -1.97 0.23
C VAL A 94 9.74 -2.39 0.89
N TYR A 95 9.63 -2.27 2.21
CA TYR A 95 8.37 -2.52 2.94
C TYR A 95 7.24 -1.65 2.40
N THR A 96 7.49 -0.35 2.22
CA THR A 96 6.48 0.59 1.73
C THR A 96 6.05 0.25 0.29
N ILE A 97 6.99 -0.08 -0.58
CA ILE A 97 6.68 -0.50 -1.96
C ILE A 97 5.80 -1.76 -1.96
N LEU A 98 6.18 -2.78 -1.17
CA LEU A 98 5.41 -4.01 -1.06
C LEU A 98 3.99 -3.77 -0.57
N THR A 99 3.84 -3.09 0.54
CA THR A 99 2.52 -2.86 1.15
C THR A 99 1.64 -1.97 0.28
N SER A 100 2.22 -0.96 -0.38
CA SER A 100 1.49 -0.08 -1.30
C SER A 100 1.03 -0.80 -2.57
N PHE A 101 1.73 -1.84 -3.01
CA PHE A 101 1.31 -2.68 -4.12
C PHE A 101 0.29 -3.73 -3.67
N MET A 102 0.61 -4.48 -2.62
CA MET A 102 -0.21 -5.61 -2.17
C MET A 102 -1.58 -5.17 -1.65
N GLY A 103 -1.65 -4.05 -0.93
CA GLY A 103 -2.90 -3.55 -0.37
C GLY A 103 -4.00 -3.41 -1.43
N PRO A 104 -3.84 -2.54 -2.44
CA PRO A 104 -4.82 -2.37 -3.52
C PRO A 104 -5.02 -3.64 -4.35
N TRP A 105 -3.99 -4.46 -4.55
CA TRP A 105 -4.04 -5.65 -5.37
C TRP A 105 -4.97 -6.72 -4.82
N VAL A 106 -4.96 -6.92 -3.49
CA VAL A 106 -5.81 -7.92 -2.81
C VAL A 106 -7.09 -7.33 -2.23
N ASP A 107 -7.25 -6.00 -2.25
CA ASP A 107 -8.45 -5.37 -1.70
C ASP A 107 -9.69 -5.76 -2.51
N PHE A 108 -10.68 -6.25 -1.78
CA PHE A 108 -11.99 -6.59 -2.30
C PHE A 108 -13.06 -5.63 -1.78
N ILE A 109 -13.04 -5.36 -0.48
CA ILE A 109 -14.15 -4.71 0.20
C ILE A 109 -14.29 -3.25 -0.22
N PHE A 110 -13.21 -2.50 -0.15
CA PHE A 110 -13.20 -1.08 -0.47
C PHE A 110 -13.44 -0.86 -1.97
N ALA A 111 -12.75 -1.64 -2.81
CA ALA A 111 -12.93 -1.61 -4.24
C ALA A 111 -14.37 -1.95 -4.65
N LYS A 112 -15.01 -2.94 -4.00
CA LYS A 112 -16.40 -3.31 -4.27
C LYS A 112 -17.39 -2.18 -3.94
N VAL A 113 -17.16 -1.43 -2.86
CA VAL A 113 -18.00 -0.27 -2.50
C VAL A 113 -17.89 0.85 -3.52
N ILE A 114 -16.69 1.10 -4.05
CA ILE A 114 -16.46 2.17 -5.04
C ILE A 114 -16.96 1.76 -6.43
N CYS A 115 -16.63 0.55 -6.89
CA CYS A 115 -17.05 0.05 -8.22
C CYS A 115 -18.54 -0.27 -8.30
N ARG A 116 -19.17 -0.60 -7.18
CA ARG A 116 -20.58 -1.03 -7.10
C ARG A 116 -20.91 -2.13 -8.12
N ALA A 117 -21.87 -1.87 -9.03
CA ALA A 117 -22.34 -2.82 -10.03
C ALA A 117 -21.66 -2.64 -11.40
N ASP A 118 -20.78 -1.66 -11.56
CA ASP A 118 -20.15 -1.39 -12.85
C ASP A 118 -18.96 -2.34 -13.08
N ALA A 119 -19.26 -3.47 -13.72
CA ALA A 119 -18.33 -4.55 -13.96
C ALA A 119 -17.10 -4.13 -14.80
N GLN A 120 -17.21 -3.05 -15.57
CA GLN A 120 -16.11 -2.54 -16.40
C GLN A 120 -14.93 -2.03 -15.56
N TYR A 121 -15.17 -1.65 -14.32
CA TYR A 121 -14.16 -1.09 -13.40
C TYR A 121 -13.77 -2.03 -12.27
N TYR A 122 -14.19 -3.30 -12.32
CA TYR A 122 -13.84 -4.26 -11.30
C TYR A 122 -12.32 -4.46 -11.20
N THR A 123 -11.83 -4.48 -9.95
CA THR A 123 -10.47 -4.91 -9.66
C THR A 123 -10.35 -6.42 -9.84
N VAL A 124 -9.12 -6.91 -9.90
CA VAL A 124 -8.83 -8.34 -10.03
C VAL A 124 -9.49 -9.15 -8.92
N SER A 125 -9.45 -8.66 -7.68
CA SER A 125 -10.08 -9.31 -6.52
C SER A 125 -11.60 -9.41 -6.66
N ILE A 126 -12.26 -8.35 -7.13
CA ILE A 126 -13.71 -8.37 -7.39
C ILE A 126 -14.04 -9.34 -8.51
N GLY A 127 -13.23 -9.35 -9.59
CA GLY A 127 -13.42 -10.27 -10.71
C GLY A 127 -13.33 -11.74 -10.28
N LEU A 128 -12.32 -12.08 -9.48
CA LEU A 128 -12.18 -13.43 -8.93
C LEU A 128 -13.35 -13.81 -8.01
N TRP A 129 -13.76 -12.90 -7.12
CA TRP A 129 -14.88 -13.15 -6.23
C TRP A 129 -16.17 -13.42 -7.01
N LYS A 130 -16.41 -12.68 -8.11
CA LYS A 130 -17.60 -12.85 -8.93
C LYS A 130 -17.71 -14.26 -9.53
N MET A 131 -16.59 -14.91 -9.81
CA MET A 131 -16.57 -16.30 -10.30
C MET A 131 -17.05 -17.31 -9.25
N LEU A 132 -17.06 -16.95 -7.96
CA LEU A 132 -17.54 -17.76 -6.84
C LEU A 132 -18.99 -17.44 -6.44
N GLU A 133 -19.63 -16.44 -7.06
CA GLU A 133 -21.05 -16.16 -6.80
C GLU A 133 -21.88 -17.37 -7.22
N LYS A 134 -22.96 -17.64 -6.45
CA LYS A 134 -23.82 -18.83 -6.61
C LYS A 134 -24.28 -19.08 -8.06
N GLU A 135 -24.44 -18.00 -8.82
CA GLU A 135 -24.87 -18.05 -10.23
C GLU A 135 -23.81 -18.62 -11.16
N TYR A 136 -22.52 -18.48 -10.79
CA TYR A 136 -21.39 -18.79 -11.67
C TYR A 136 -20.49 -19.93 -11.16
N ILE A 137 -20.60 -20.31 -9.90
CA ILE A 137 -19.64 -21.20 -9.23
C ILE A 137 -19.48 -22.54 -9.94
N ASP A 138 -20.55 -23.14 -10.42
CA ASP A 138 -20.52 -24.46 -11.08
C ASP A 138 -19.77 -24.41 -12.43
N SER A 139 -19.82 -23.27 -13.13
CA SER A 139 -19.20 -23.11 -14.45
C SER A 139 -17.80 -22.51 -14.38
N TRP A 140 -17.53 -21.67 -13.38
CA TRP A 140 -16.33 -20.82 -13.33
C TRP A 140 -15.36 -21.19 -12.22
N TYR A 141 -15.64 -22.24 -11.43
CA TYR A 141 -14.74 -22.60 -10.32
C TYR A 141 -13.33 -22.95 -10.79
N THR A 142 -13.18 -23.67 -11.89
CA THR A 142 -11.86 -23.99 -12.47
C THR A 142 -11.15 -22.72 -12.97
N CYS A 143 -11.90 -21.80 -13.58
CA CYS A 143 -11.36 -20.52 -14.03
C CYS A 143 -10.93 -19.64 -12.84
N PHE A 144 -11.72 -19.66 -11.74
CA PHE A 144 -11.34 -19.00 -10.48
C PHE A 144 -10.01 -19.56 -9.95
N ALA A 145 -9.86 -20.90 -9.88
CA ALA A 145 -8.65 -21.52 -9.38
C ALA A 145 -7.41 -21.16 -10.25
N ALA A 146 -7.55 -21.22 -11.57
CA ALA A 146 -6.51 -20.79 -12.50
C ALA A 146 -6.20 -19.29 -12.37
N GLY A 147 -7.24 -18.46 -12.28
CA GLY A 147 -7.11 -17.01 -12.09
C GLY A 147 -6.41 -16.67 -10.79
N ALA A 148 -6.74 -17.35 -9.68
CA ALA A 148 -6.09 -17.15 -8.39
C ALA A 148 -4.58 -17.43 -8.46
N VAL A 149 -4.17 -18.48 -9.17
CA VAL A 149 -2.74 -18.76 -9.41
C VAL A 149 -2.09 -17.63 -10.20
N VAL A 150 -2.68 -17.20 -11.30
CA VAL A 150 -2.12 -16.12 -12.14
C VAL A 150 -1.99 -14.82 -11.36
N VAL A 151 -3.01 -14.49 -10.56
CA VAL A 151 -3.04 -13.25 -9.74
C VAL A 151 -2.01 -13.30 -8.60
N SER A 152 -1.65 -14.47 -8.11
CA SER A 152 -0.61 -14.61 -7.08
C SER A 152 0.82 -14.43 -7.61
N ILE A 153 1.05 -14.62 -8.91
CA ILE A 153 2.38 -14.55 -9.53
C ILE A 153 3.06 -13.18 -9.31
N PRO A 154 2.43 -12.02 -9.58
CA PRO A 154 3.08 -10.71 -9.35
C PRO A 154 3.47 -10.50 -7.90
N ILE A 155 2.65 -10.95 -6.94
CA ILE A 155 2.94 -10.85 -5.51
C ILE A 155 4.14 -11.75 -5.16
N ALA A 156 4.14 -12.99 -5.65
CA ALA A 156 5.24 -13.94 -5.40
C ALA A 156 6.57 -13.41 -5.97
N ILE A 157 6.56 -12.89 -7.20
CA ILE A 157 7.76 -12.28 -7.81
C ILE A 157 8.24 -11.10 -6.98
N LEU A 158 7.35 -10.18 -6.61
CA LEU A 158 7.70 -9.00 -5.83
C LEU A 158 8.27 -9.39 -4.46
N PHE A 159 7.66 -10.38 -3.80
CA PHE A 159 8.15 -10.91 -2.53
C PHE A 159 9.55 -11.52 -2.69
N LEU A 160 9.78 -12.40 -3.67
CA LEU A 160 11.07 -13.04 -3.91
C LEU A 160 12.18 -12.03 -4.22
N LEU A 161 11.87 -10.98 -4.97
CA LEU A 161 12.84 -9.91 -5.26
C LEU A 161 13.21 -9.07 -4.03
N THR A 162 12.31 -8.97 -3.07
CA THR A 162 12.46 -8.05 -1.94
C THR A 162 12.79 -8.75 -0.62
N GLN A 163 12.63 -10.07 -0.50
CA GLN A 163 12.85 -10.84 0.74
C GLN A 163 14.22 -10.62 1.36
N LYS A 164 15.28 -10.48 0.55
CA LYS A 164 16.65 -10.24 1.04
C LYS A 164 16.76 -8.96 1.88
N PHE A 165 16.02 -7.92 1.53
CA PHE A 165 16.06 -6.65 2.26
C PHE A 165 15.36 -6.73 3.62
N TYR A 166 14.40 -7.66 3.78
CA TYR A 166 13.79 -7.95 5.07
C TYR A 166 14.76 -8.68 6.00
N VAL A 167 15.44 -9.69 5.47
CA VAL A 167 16.39 -10.49 6.25
C VAL A 167 17.54 -9.62 6.73
N ASP A 168 18.11 -8.78 5.85
CA ASP A 168 19.21 -7.88 6.18
C ASP A 168 18.78 -6.84 7.23
N GLY A 169 17.57 -6.28 7.12
CA GLY A 169 17.05 -5.32 8.08
C GLY A 169 16.80 -5.90 9.47
N MET A 170 16.35 -7.16 9.55
CA MET A 170 16.13 -7.85 10.83
C MET A 170 17.44 -8.30 11.48
N SER A 171 18.43 -8.73 10.70
CA SER A 171 19.72 -9.17 11.22
C SER A 171 20.53 -8.04 11.84
N GLY A 172 20.38 -6.81 11.36
CA GLY A 172 20.98 -5.61 11.94
C GLY A 172 20.40 -5.23 13.32
N ALA A 173 19.11 -5.49 13.54
CA ALA A 173 18.42 -5.19 14.79
C ALA A 173 18.76 -6.17 15.95
N VAL A 174 19.27 -7.37 15.64
CA VAL A 174 19.56 -8.43 16.64
C VAL A 174 21.02 -8.35 17.14
N LYS A 175 21.88 -7.56 16.51
CA LYS A 175 23.30 -7.41 16.88
C LYS A 175 23.61 -6.17 17.75
N GLY A 176 22.60 -5.48 18.25
CA GLY A 176 22.72 -4.36 19.18
C GLY A 176 22.49 -4.75 20.61
#